data_923dbd263e839cf6c65cbb6fe7826294
#
_entry.id   923dbd263e839cf6c65cbb6fe7826294
#
_cell.length_a   1.000
_cell.length_b   1.000
_cell.length_c   1.000
_cell.angle_alpha   90.00
_cell.angle_beta   90.00
_cell.angle_gamma   90.00
#
_symmetry.space_group_name_H-M   'P 1'
#
loop_
_entity.id
_entity.type
_entity.pdbx_description
1 polymer ?
#
loop_
_entity_poly.entity_id
_entity_poly.type
_entity_poly.pdbx_seq_one_letter_code
_entity_poly.pdbx_strand_id
1 'polypeptide(L)'
;MSLSDALKITCGSFELDYSKKTLIMGILNVTPDSFSDGGKYNRVDAALKHAEQMVKDGADVLDIGGESTRPNYERISDEGEIERVAPIIEAISRNIQVPISIDTYKSRVAEEAVKAGAHILNDIWGAKADTMMASVAAKYQVPIILMHNRDKMDYRHFVRDVLQDLFESITIVKKAGVQDENIILDPGIGFAKDLKLNLEMMRNLDKLVSLGYPVLLATSRKSMIGHVLDLPPSERVEGTAATICNGIQQGCQMVRVHDVKEMARTAKMMDALLGKGDFNG
;
A
#
# COMPACT_ATOMS: atom_id res chain seq x y z
N MET A 1 -14.71 2.07 -23.23
CA MET A 1 -13.64 1.46 -22.43
C MET A 1 -13.83 -0.05 -22.52
N SER A 2 -12.86 -0.81 -23.00
CA SER A 2 -13.01 -2.27 -23.03
C SER A 2 -12.93 -2.82 -21.60
N LEU A 3 -13.53 -3.97 -21.30
CA LEU A 3 -13.41 -4.62 -19.99
C LEU A 3 -11.93 -4.86 -19.60
N SER A 4 -11.03 -4.97 -20.57
CA SER A 4 -9.58 -5.12 -20.35
C SER A 4 -8.89 -3.85 -19.87
N ASP A 5 -9.40 -2.66 -20.22
CA ASP A 5 -8.82 -1.37 -19.82
C ASP A 5 -9.16 -1.05 -18.35
N ALA A 6 -10.24 -1.63 -17.83
CA ALA A 6 -10.71 -1.44 -16.45
C ALA A 6 -9.89 -2.20 -15.40
N LEU A 7 -8.91 -3.04 -15.82
CA LEU A 7 -8.11 -3.89 -14.92
C LEU A 7 -6.62 -3.47 -14.87
N LYS A 8 -6.36 -2.19 -15.15
CA LYS A 8 -5.01 -1.61 -15.19
C LYS A 8 -4.96 -0.29 -14.44
N ILE A 9 -3.83 -0.03 -13.84
CA ILE A 9 -3.52 1.26 -13.20
C ILE A 9 -2.34 1.87 -13.95
N THR A 10 -2.51 3.08 -14.47
CA THR A 10 -1.44 3.84 -15.11
C THR A 10 -0.70 4.69 -14.08
N CYS A 11 0.61 4.50 -13.97
CA CYS A 11 1.48 5.19 -13.03
C CYS A 11 2.60 5.89 -13.80
N GLY A 12 2.35 7.10 -14.32
CA GLY A 12 3.30 7.78 -15.21
C GLY A 12 3.58 6.97 -16.47
N SER A 13 4.81 6.50 -16.65
CA SER A 13 5.20 5.64 -17.79
C SER A 13 4.96 4.14 -17.55
N PHE A 14 4.49 3.75 -16.38
CA PHE A 14 4.26 2.36 -16.01
C PHE A 14 2.78 1.99 -16.12
N GLU A 15 2.52 0.72 -16.41
CA GLU A 15 1.20 0.12 -16.42
C GLU A 15 1.19 -1.09 -15.47
N LEU A 16 0.34 -1.08 -14.47
CA LEU A 16 0.13 -2.16 -13.52
C LEU A 16 -1.11 -2.95 -13.93
N ASP A 17 -0.92 -4.08 -14.61
CA ASP A 17 -1.99 -4.96 -15.08
C ASP A 17 -2.31 -6.03 -14.02
N TYR A 18 -3.36 -5.82 -13.23
CA TYR A 18 -3.81 -6.75 -12.20
C TYR A 18 -4.81 -7.79 -12.70
N SER A 19 -5.11 -7.81 -14.02
CA SER A 19 -5.88 -8.89 -14.62
C SER A 19 -5.06 -10.18 -14.73
N LYS A 20 -3.73 -10.04 -14.87
CA LYS A 20 -2.82 -11.16 -15.14
C LYS A 20 -2.24 -11.78 -13.88
N LYS A 21 -2.08 -10.99 -12.82
CA LYS A 21 -1.48 -11.42 -11.55
C LYS A 21 -1.89 -10.54 -10.40
N THR A 22 -1.71 -11.04 -9.19
CA THR A 22 -1.72 -10.24 -7.99
C THR A 22 -0.44 -9.40 -7.91
N LEU A 23 -0.57 -8.09 -7.72
CA LEU A 23 0.56 -7.16 -7.66
C LEU A 23 1.20 -7.18 -6.26
N ILE A 24 2.53 -7.14 -6.23
CA ILE A 24 3.33 -7.13 -4.99
C ILE A 24 3.89 -5.74 -4.76
N MET A 25 3.45 -5.08 -3.68
CA MET A 25 3.99 -3.82 -3.20
C MET A 25 4.96 -4.09 -2.04
N GLY A 26 6.25 -3.87 -2.29
CA GLY A 26 7.30 -4.05 -1.29
C GLY A 26 7.45 -2.83 -0.38
N ILE A 27 7.50 -3.04 0.94
CA ILE A 27 7.61 -1.98 1.96
C ILE A 27 9.08 -1.59 2.14
N LEU A 28 9.41 -0.34 1.83
CA LEU A 28 10.73 0.25 2.04
C LEU A 28 10.66 1.37 3.08
N ASN A 29 10.83 1.02 4.36
CA ASN A 29 10.89 2.01 5.44
C ASN A 29 12.26 2.70 5.45
N VAL A 30 12.26 4.03 5.44
CA VAL A 30 13.47 4.87 5.45
C VAL A 30 13.59 5.68 6.74
N THR A 31 13.17 5.06 7.85
CA THR A 31 13.34 5.64 9.20
C THR A 31 14.80 5.57 9.65
N PRO A 32 15.25 6.43 10.60
CA PRO A 32 16.63 6.43 11.09
C PRO A 32 17.14 5.06 11.54
N ASP A 33 16.27 4.26 12.15
CA ASP A 33 16.61 2.92 12.66
C ASP A 33 16.77 1.87 11.56
N SER A 34 16.21 2.12 10.37
CA SER A 34 16.24 1.15 9.27
C SER A 34 17.60 1.05 8.59
N PHE A 35 18.45 2.09 8.72
CA PHE A 35 19.76 2.18 8.06
C PHE A 35 20.77 2.90 8.98
N SER A 36 20.96 2.40 10.21
CA SER A 36 21.63 3.10 11.32
C SER A 36 23.15 3.25 11.21
N ASP A 37 23.83 2.57 10.29
CA ASP A 37 25.30 2.46 10.32
C ASP A 37 26.04 3.42 9.33
N GLY A 38 25.47 4.58 8.98
CA GLY A 38 26.19 5.48 8.07
C GLY A 38 25.50 6.81 7.80
N GLY A 39 26.28 7.82 7.42
CA GLY A 39 25.78 9.14 7.06
C GLY A 39 24.77 9.11 5.89
N LYS A 40 24.27 10.31 5.49
CA LYS A 40 23.19 10.49 4.49
C LYS A 40 23.41 9.71 3.19
N TYR A 41 24.63 9.63 2.67
CA TYR A 41 24.98 8.89 1.44
C TYR A 41 24.85 7.38 1.63
N ASN A 42 25.32 6.83 2.74
CA ASN A 42 25.23 5.40 3.03
C ASN A 42 23.77 4.92 3.16
N ARG A 43 22.86 5.80 3.61
CA ARG A 43 21.40 5.49 3.69
C ARG A 43 20.79 5.40 2.30
N VAL A 44 21.10 6.29 1.38
CA VAL A 44 20.58 6.25 0.00
C VAL A 44 21.06 4.98 -0.71
N ASP A 45 22.36 4.66 -0.60
CA ASP A 45 22.94 3.46 -1.22
C ASP A 45 22.36 2.16 -0.65
N ALA A 46 22.15 2.11 0.67
CA ALA A 46 21.55 0.95 1.32
C ALA A 46 20.07 0.78 0.92
N ALA A 47 19.29 1.88 0.86
CA ALA A 47 17.92 1.86 0.39
C ALA A 47 17.82 1.43 -1.07
N LEU A 48 18.71 1.91 -1.94
CA LEU A 48 18.78 1.55 -3.36
C LEU A 48 19.06 0.05 -3.53
N LYS A 49 20.07 -0.50 -2.84
CA LYS A 49 20.38 -1.94 -2.87
C LYS A 49 19.20 -2.79 -2.37
N HIS A 50 18.52 -2.33 -1.30
CA HIS A 50 17.35 -3.05 -0.79
C HIS A 50 16.19 -3.00 -1.80
N ALA A 51 15.94 -1.85 -2.42
CA ALA A 51 14.96 -1.69 -3.48
C ALA A 51 15.25 -2.61 -4.69
N GLU A 52 16.50 -2.67 -5.15
CA GLU A 52 16.94 -3.60 -6.21
C GLU A 52 16.68 -5.06 -5.84
N GLN A 53 16.94 -5.42 -4.58
CA GLN A 53 16.69 -6.79 -4.11
C GLN A 53 15.19 -7.10 -4.08
N MET A 54 14.35 -6.17 -3.60
CA MET A 54 12.89 -6.34 -3.62
C MET A 54 12.36 -6.57 -5.04
N VAL A 55 12.86 -5.81 -6.03
CA VAL A 55 12.46 -5.98 -7.43
C VAL A 55 12.89 -7.33 -7.98
N LYS A 56 14.13 -7.77 -7.69
CA LYS A 56 14.61 -9.13 -8.04
C LYS A 56 13.78 -10.23 -7.38
N ASP A 57 13.26 -9.99 -6.17
CA ASP A 57 12.43 -10.92 -5.43
C ASP A 57 10.96 -10.90 -5.86
N GLY A 58 10.57 -9.97 -6.76
CA GLY A 58 9.26 -9.94 -7.41
C GLY A 58 8.35 -8.79 -6.99
N ALA A 59 8.87 -7.70 -6.42
CA ALA A 59 8.08 -6.49 -6.20
C ALA A 59 7.71 -5.81 -7.52
N ASP A 60 6.44 -5.46 -7.66
CA ASP A 60 5.89 -4.70 -8.79
C ASP A 60 5.84 -3.20 -8.51
N VAL A 61 5.79 -2.83 -7.23
CA VAL A 61 5.76 -1.46 -6.71
C VAL A 61 6.64 -1.40 -5.47
N LEU A 62 7.36 -0.30 -5.29
CA LEU A 62 8.09 -0.01 -4.06
C LEU A 62 7.33 1.07 -3.29
N ASP A 63 6.99 0.80 -2.02
CA ASP A 63 6.27 1.76 -1.17
C ASP A 63 7.21 2.33 -0.12
N ILE A 64 7.51 3.63 -0.24
CA ILE A 64 8.52 4.33 0.56
C ILE A 64 7.82 5.10 1.69
N GLY A 65 8.22 4.82 2.94
CA GLY A 65 7.70 5.51 4.12
C GLY A 65 8.80 6.16 4.97
N GLY A 66 8.71 7.47 5.21
CA GLY A 66 9.67 8.24 6.01
C GLY A 66 9.30 8.36 7.48
N GLU A 67 8.03 8.13 7.78
CA GLU A 67 7.45 8.18 9.12
C GLU A 67 6.94 6.79 9.52
N SER A 68 7.16 6.37 10.78
CA SER A 68 6.60 5.11 11.27
C SER A 68 5.10 5.28 11.55
N THR A 69 4.26 4.40 11.04
CA THR A 69 2.81 4.40 11.34
C THR A 69 2.44 3.46 12.50
N ARG A 70 3.44 2.96 13.27
CA ARG A 70 3.20 2.10 14.45
C ARG A 70 2.57 2.91 15.59
N PRO A 71 1.76 2.28 16.47
CA PRO A 71 1.24 2.95 17.66
C PRO A 71 2.38 3.54 18.51
N ASN A 72 2.17 4.74 19.08
CA ASN A 72 3.08 5.45 19.99
C ASN A 72 4.41 5.92 19.35
N TYR A 73 4.45 6.08 18.02
CA TYR A 73 5.62 6.65 17.40
C TYR A 73 5.57 8.20 17.42
N GLU A 74 6.74 8.83 17.35
CA GLU A 74 6.87 10.28 17.36
C GLU A 74 6.62 10.85 15.95
N ARG A 75 5.66 11.77 15.84
CA ARG A 75 5.39 12.48 14.58
C ARG A 75 6.56 13.38 14.23
N ILE A 76 6.95 13.34 12.97
CA ILE A 76 8.00 14.22 12.44
C ILE A 76 7.38 15.37 11.64
N SER A 77 8.14 16.47 11.48
CA SER A 77 7.72 17.58 10.63
C SER A 77 7.69 17.15 9.15
N ASP A 78 6.94 17.89 8.33
CA ASP A 78 6.92 17.67 6.88
C ASP A 78 8.31 17.76 6.29
N GLU A 79 9.10 18.77 6.68
CA GLU A 79 10.49 18.95 6.26
C GLU A 79 11.35 17.74 6.61
N GLY A 80 11.24 17.24 7.84
CA GLY A 80 12.00 16.07 8.30
C GLY A 80 11.63 14.80 7.52
N GLU A 81 10.36 14.63 7.13
CA GLU A 81 9.93 13.51 6.30
C GLU A 81 10.41 13.67 4.86
N ILE A 82 10.28 14.86 4.25
CA ILE A 82 10.78 15.17 2.90
C ILE A 82 12.29 14.90 2.81
N GLU A 83 13.08 15.37 3.79
CA GLU A 83 14.52 15.13 3.82
C GLU A 83 14.91 13.65 3.86
N ARG A 84 14.03 12.80 4.41
CA ARG A 84 14.24 11.35 4.45
C ARG A 84 13.86 10.67 3.13
N VAL A 85 12.70 11.02 2.56
CA VAL A 85 12.13 10.27 1.44
C VAL A 85 12.58 10.77 0.07
N ALA A 86 12.65 12.09 -0.14
CA ALA A 86 12.89 12.64 -1.46
C ALA A 86 14.23 12.21 -2.10
N PRO A 87 15.37 12.22 -1.38
CA PRO A 87 16.65 11.76 -1.97
C PRO A 87 16.62 10.27 -2.35
N ILE A 88 15.91 9.44 -1.60
CA ILE A 88 15.79 8.00 -1.84
C ILE A 88 14.87 7.75 -3.03
N ILE A 89 13.73 8.45 -3.12
CA ILE A 89 12.82 8.38 -4.25
C ILE A 89 13.56 8.78 -5.53
N GLU A 90 14.30 9.88 -5.51
CA GLU A 90 15.07 10.35 -6.65
C GLU A 90 16.15 9.33 -7.10
N ALA A 91 16.87 8.73 -6.17
CA ALA A 91 17.85 7.70 -6.46
C ALA A 91 17.22 6.43 -7.06
N ILE A 92 16.07 5.98 -6.50
CA ILE A 92 15.37 4.79 -6.98
C ILE A 92 14.76 5.05 -8.36
N SER A 93 14.11 6.19 -8.58
CA SER A 93 13.46 6.53 -9.86
C SER A 93 14.43 6.61 -11.03
N ARG A 94 15.70 6.97 -10.77
CA ARG A 94 16.75 7.03 -11.80
C ARG A 94 17.36 5.66 -12.13
N ASN A 95 17.32 4.71 -11.20
CA ASN A 95 18.09 3.46 -11.31
C ASN A 95 17.21 2.21 -11.46
N ILE A 96 15.95 2.28 -11.04
CA ILE A 96 15.05 1.11 -10.97
C ILE A 96 13.78 1.40 -11.77
N GLN A 97 13.40 0.47 -12.65
CA GLN A 97 12.24 0.60 -13.55
C GLN A 97 10.99 -0.08 -12.97
N VAL A 98 10.49 0.46 -11.85
CA VAL A 98 9.20 0.08 -11.24
C VAL A 98 8.51 1.31 -10.67
N PRO A 99 7.18 1.36 -10.57
CA PRO A 99 6.48 2.45 -9.92
C PRO A 99 6.88 2.58 -8.45
N ILE A 100 6.95 3.82 -7.98
CA ILE A 100 7.23 4.18 -6.59
C ILE A 100 5.97 4.74 -5.97
N SER A 101 5.57 4.21 -4.82
CA SER A 101 4.52 4.73 -3.94
C SER A 101 5.16 5.48 -2.78
N ILE A 102 4.52 6.55 -2.32
CA ILE A 102 4.86 7.27 -1.09
C ILE A 102 3.80 7.02 -0.03
N ASP A 103 4.21 6.40 1.11
CA ASP A 103 3.37 6.18 2.30
C ASP A 103 3.42 7.43 3.18
N THR A 104 2.44 8.31 2.99
CA THR A 104 2.29 9.55 3.76
C THR A 104 0.85 10.05 3.75
N TYR A 105 0.43 10.68 4.84
CA TYR A 105 -0.86 11.37 4.95
C TYR A 105 -0.71 12.90 4.88
N LYS A 106 0.49 13.41 4.62
CA LYS A 106 0.82 14.84 4.55
C LYS A 106 0.93 15.26 3.09
N SER A 107 0.06 16.15 2.64
CA SER A 107 -0.02 16.58 1.24
C SER A 107 1.27 17.23 0.74
N ARG A 108 1.98 17.97 1.60
CA ARG A 108 3.26 18.60 1.26
C ARG A 108 4.35 17.57 1.02
N VAL A 109 4.42 16.52 1.83
CA VAL A 109 5.35 15.40 1.63
C VAL A 109 5.02 14.66 0.34
N ALA A 110 3.73 14.37 0.12
CA ALA A 110 3.23 13.73 -1.10
C ALA A 110 3.62 14.53 -2.36
N GLU A 111 3.44 15.85 -2.36
CA GLU A 111 3.79 16.71 -3.48
C GLU A 111 5.30 16.69 -3.79
N GLU A 112 6.15 16.81 -2.77
CA GLU A 112 7.61 16.75 -2.95
C GLU A 112 8.09 15.34 -3.36
N ALA A 113 7.44 14.29 -2.86
CA ALA A 113 7.72 12.92 -3.28
C ALA A 113 7.38 12.69 -4.78
N VAL A 114 6.24 13.21 -5.25
CA VAL A 114 5.88 13.14 -6.69
C VAL A 114 6.89 13.90 -7.54
N LYS A 115 7.32 15.10 -7.13
CA LYS A 115 8.37 15.86 -7.81
C LYS A 115 9.71 15.12 -7.85
N ALA A 116 10.02 14.32 -6.83
CA ALA A 116 11.20 13.47 -6.75
C ALA A 116 11.10 12.19 -7.60
N GLY A 117 9.90 11.84 -8.10
CA GLY A 117 9.68 10.69 -8.96
C GLY A 117 8.76 9.60 -8.38
N ALA A 118 7.99 9.89 -7.33
CA ALA A 118 6.92 8.99 -6.89
C ALA A 118 5.74 9.02 -7.87
N HIS A 119 5.07 7.88 -8.03
CA HIS A 119 4.02 7.65 -9.02
C HIS A 119 2.65 7.37 -8.39
N ILE A 120 2.60 7.00 -7.11
CA ILE A 120 1.39 6.61 -6.38
C ILE A 120 1.42 7.28 -5.00
N LEU A 121 0.28 7.76 -4.53
CA LEU A 121 0.10 8.23 -3.16
C LEU A 121 -0.55 7.12 -2.33
N ASN A 122 0.03 6.77 -1.17
CA ASN A 122 -0.54 5.80 -0.24
C ASN A 122 -0.89 6.53 1.06
N ASP A 123 -2.19 6.85 1.22
CA ASP A 123 -2.67 7.67 2.33
C ASP A 123 -3.46 6.84 3.33
N ILE A 124 -2.86 6.61 4.51
CA ILE A 124 -3.44 5.86 5.62
C ILE A 124 -4.67 6.52 6.28
N TRP A 125 -5.05 7.72 5.86
CA TRP A 125 -6.23 8.44 6.33
C TRP A 125 -7.28 8.65 5.23
N GLY A 126 -7.05 8.14 4.02
CA GLY A 126 -8.03 8.20 2.94
C GLY A 126 -8.44 9.62 2.55
N ALA A 127 -7.47 10.52 2.44
CA ALA A 127 -7.63 11.94 2.12
C ALA A 127 -8.48 12.76 3.13
N LYS A 128 -8.60 12.27 4.38
CA LYS A 128 -9.40 12.93 5.43
C LYS A 128 -8.55 13.73 6.42
N ALA A 129 -7.30 13.35 6.68
CA ALA A 129 -6.42 14.03 7.63
C ALA A 129 -5.87 15.34 7.08
N ASP A 130 -5.51 15.37 5.80
CA ASP A 130 -5.04 16.56 5.09
C ASP A 130 -5.93 16.83 3.88
N THR A 131 -6.66 17.94 3.93
CA THR A 131 -7.63 18.33 2.90
C THR A 131 -7.00 18.63 1.52
N MET A 132 -5.69 18.85 1.47
CA MET A 132 -4.94 19.13 0.23
C MET A 132 -4.47 17.83 -0.46
N MET A 133 -4.49 16.67 0.20
CA MET A 133 -4.02 15.40 -0.37
C MET A 133 -4.74 15.07 -1.69
N ALA A 134 -6.06 15.17 -1.71
CA ALA A 134 -6.87 14.95 -2.90
C ALA A 134 -6.49 15.90 -4.06
N SER A 135 -6.17 17.16 -3.74
CA SER A 135 -5.74 18.16 -4.74
C SER A 135 -4.37 17.83 -5.33
N VAL A 136 -3.45 17.27 -4.53
CA VAL A 136 -2.14 16.79 -5.02
C VAL A 136 -2.34 15.63 -5.99
N ALA A 137 -3.14 14.61 -5.63
CA ALA A 137 -3.43 13.49 -6.51
C ALA A 137 -4.02 13.94 -7.85
N ALA A 138 -5.00 14.84 -7.82
CA ALA A 138 -5.66 15.39 -9.02
C ALA A 138 -4.70 16.23 -9.87
N LYS A 139 -3.90 17.11 -9.24
CA LYS A 139 -2.95 18.01 -9.93
C LYS A 139 -1.90 17.22 -10.71
N TYR A 140 -1.35 16.18 -10.12
CA TYR A 140 -0.30 15.37 -10.72
C TYR A 140 -0.83 14.16 -11.50
N GLN A 141 -2.15 13.94 -11.48
CA GLN A 141 -2.82 12.81 -12.14
C GLN A 141 -2.21 11.44 -11.74
N VAL A 142 -1.86 11.31 -10.46
CA VAL A 142 -1.29 10.07 -9.92
C VAL A 142 -2.35 9.26 -9.19
N PRO A 143 -2.28 7.92 -9.23
CA PRO A 143 -3.12 7.05 -8.43
C PRO A 143 -2.99 7.34 -6.92
N ILE A 144 -4.10 7.18 -6.20
CA ILE A 144 -4.15 7.33 -4.75
C ILE A 144 -4.78 6.09 -4.10
N ILE A 145 -4.09 5.55 -3.09
CA ILE A 145 -4.58 4.50 -2.22
C ILE A 145 -5.29 5.16 -1.04
N LEU A 146 -6.56 4.86 -0.90
CA LEU A 146 -7.42 5.38 0.15
C LEU A 146 -7.61 4.30 1.22
N MET A 147 -6.91 4.40 2.35
CA MET A 147 -7.05 3.46 3.43
C MET A 147 -8.15 3.87 4.41
N HIS A 148 -8.94 2.88 4.85
CA HIS A 148 -9.91 3.07 5.92
C HIS A 148 -9.20 3.24 7.28
N ASN A 149 -9.43 4.37 7.92
CA ASN A 149 -8.98 4.68 9.27
C ASN A 149 -10.00 5.54 10.00
N ARG A 150 -9.98 5.51 11.34
CA ARG A 150 -10.76 6.35 12.25
C ARG A 150 -9.95 6.72 13.48
N ASP A 151 -10.29 7.82 14.13
CA ASP A 151 -9.71 8.18 15.44
C ASP A 151 -10.21 7.25 16.57
N LYS A 152 -11.43 6.69 16.43
CA LYS A 152 -12.08 5.84 17.43
C LYS A 152 -12.73 4.63 16.80
N MET A 153 -12.82 3.52 17.56
CA MET A 153 -13.47 2.28 17.15
C MET A 153 -14.99 2.31 17.49
N ASP A 154 -15.70 3.32 17.04
CA ASP A 154 -17.11 3.56 17.34
C ASP A 154 -18.05 3.10 16.20
N TYR A 155 -17.98 1.83 15.84
CA TYR A 155 -18.78 1.24 14.78
C TYR A 155 -20.18 0.83 15.30
N ARG A 156 -21.22 1.12 14.50
CA ARG A 156 -22.59 0.60 14.71
C ARG A 156 -22.81 -0.71 13.95
N HIS A 157 -22.40 -0.73 12.68
CA HIS A 157 -22.44 -1.88 11.79
C HIS A 157 -21.10 -1.97 11.06
N PHE A 158 -20.14 -2.62 11.67
CA PHE A 158 -18.71 -2.51 11.34
C PHE A 158 -18.39 -2.52 9.84
N VAL A 159 -18.74 -3.60 9.12
CA VAL A 159 -18.40 -3.70 7.68
C VAL A 159 -19.08 -2.60 6.87
N ARG A 160 -20.37 -2.32 7.15
CA ARG A 160 -21.11 -1.25 6.48
C ARG A 160 -20.49 0.12 6.72
N ASP A 161 -20.08 0.39 7.95
CA ASP A 161 -19.48 1.66 8.34
C ASP A 161 -18.11 1.83 7.66
N VAL A 162 -17.30 0.75 7.56
CA VAL A 162 -16.04 0.75 6.79
C VAL A 162 -16.27 1.12 5.33
N LEU A 163 -17.28 0.50 4.68
CA LEU A 163 -17.61 0.80 3.28
C LEU A 163 -18.10 2.24 3.11
N GLN A 164 -18.90 2.74 4.07
CA GLN A 164 -19.40 4.12 4.06
C GLN A 164 -18.23 5.12 4.18
N ASP A 165 -17.28 4.89 5.09
CA ASP A 165 -16.11 5.75 5.28
C ASP A 165 -15.23 5.79 4.04
N LEU A 166 -15.05 4.66 3.36
CA LEU A 166 -14.32 4.61 2.09
C LEU A 166 -15.07 5.32 0.96
N PHE A 167 -16.40 5.21 0.93
CA PHE A 167 -17.22 5.95 -0.03
C PHE A 167 -17.09 7.47 0.17
N GLU A 168 -16.98 7.94 1.41
CA GLU A 168 -16.66 9.34 1.70
C GLU A 168 -15.29 9.75 1.16
N SER A 169 -14.26 8.92 1.39
CA SER A 169 -12.92 9.15 0.84
C SER A 169 -12.93 9.22 -0.69
N ILE A 170 -13.61 8.29 -1.36
CA ILE A 170 -13.81 8.30 -2.82
C ILE A 170 -14.49 9.62 -3.25
N THR A 171 -15.53 10.05 -2.52
CA THR A 171 -16.25 11.28 -2.83
C THR A 171 -15.34 12.52 -2.72
N ILE A 172 -14.46 12.56 -1.71
CA ILE A 172 -13.50 13.65 -1.50
C ILE A 172 -12.54 13.74 -2.69
N VAL A 173 -11.90 12.64 -3.08
CA VAL A 173 -10.90 12.65 -4.14
C VAL A 173 -11.53 12.90 -5.52
N LYS A 174 -12.72 12.37 -5.79
CA LYS A 174 -13.46 12.64 -7.03
C LYS A 174 -13.88 14.11 -7.16
N LYS A 175 -14.31 14.75 -6.07
CA LYS A 175 -14.61 16.19 -6.06
C LYS A 175 -13.37 17.05 -6.34
N ALA A 176 -12.18 16.59 -5.98
CA ALA A 176 -10.92 17.26 -6.31
C ALA A 176 -10.47 17.03 -7.76
N GLY A 177 -11.10 16.10 -8.50
CA GLY A 177 -10.81 15.81 -9.90
C GLY A 177 -10.04 14.52 -10.17
N VAL A 178 -9.82 13.68 -9.15
CA VAL A 178 -9.22 12.34 -9.34
C VAL A 178 -10.19 11.45 -10.11
N GLN A 179 -9.69 10.78 -11.14
CA GLN A 179 -10.47 9.86 -11.98
C GLN A 179 -10.63 8.50 -11.30
N ASP A 180 -11.71 7.77 -11.62
CA ASP A 180 -12.03 6.47 -10.99
C ASP A 180 -10.91 5.44 -11.17
N GLU A 181 -10.24 5.41 -12.31
CA GLU A 181 -9.11 4.52 -12.62
C GLU A 181 -7.86 4.79 -11.78
N ASN A 182 -7.79 5.93 -11.11
CA ASN A 182 -6.68 6.34 -10.24
C ASN A 182 -6.98 6.11 -8.75
N ILE A 183 -8.07 5.41 -8.42
CA ILE A 183 -8.45 5.14 -7.03
C ILE A 183 -8.19 3.67 -6.69
N ILE A 184 -7.49 3.43 -5.59
CA ILE A 184 -7.24 2.11 -5.01
C ILE A 184 -7.76 2.15 -3.56
N LEU A 185 -8.37 1.08 -3.08
CA LEU A 185 -8.91 1.01 -1.72
C LEU A 185 -8.07 0.09 -0.84
N ASP A 186 -7.96 0.41 0.46
CA ASP A 186 -7.33 -0.45 1.48
C ASP A 186 -8.26 -0.56 2.69
N PRO A 187 -8.61 -1.78 3.17
CA PRO A 187 -9.49 -2.00 4.31
C PRO A 187 -8.92 -1.51 5.65
N GLY A 188 -7.64 -1.13 5.72
CA GLY A 188 -7.00 -0.63 6.93
C GLY A 188 -6.88 -1.67 8.04
N ILE A 189 -6.44 -2.89 7.73
CA ILE A 189 -6.18 -3.92 8.75
C ILE A 189 -5.15 -3.40 9.75
N GLY A 190 -5.47 -3.47 11.05
CA GLY A 190 -4.61 -2.98 12.13
C GLY A 190 -4.78 -1.49 12.48
N PHE A 191 -5.70 -0.77 11.81
CA PHE A 191 -6.02 0.63 12.09
C PHE A 191 -7.46 0.76 12.58
N ALA A 192 -7.67 1.45 13.71
CA ALA A 192 -8.97 1.63 14.34
C ALA A 192 -9.79 0.32 14.43
N LYS A 193 -9.14 -0.81 14.62
CA LYS A 193 -9.74 -2.15 14.70
C LYS A 193 -9.01 -2.99 15.73
N ASP A 194 -9.75 -3.62 16.65
CA ASP A 194 -9.23 -4.67 17.51
C ASP A 194 -9.06 -6.00 16.76
N LEU A 195 -8.64 -7.06 17.44
CA LEU A 195 -8.46 -8.37 16.84
C LEU A 195 -9.74 -8.89 16.18
N LYS A 196 -10.88 -8.75 16.87
CA LYS A 196 -12.19 -9.25 16.39
C LYS A 196 -12.60 -8.53 15.10
N LEU A 197 -12.50 -7.20 15.07
CA LEU A 197 -12.85 -6.38 13.92
C LEU A 197 -11.89 -6.62 12.74
N ASN A 198 -10.59 -6.81 12.99
CA ASN A 198 -9.64 -7.17 11.95
C ASN A 198 -10.00 -8.52 11.31
N LEU A 199 -10.29 -9.55 12.12
CA LEU A 199 -10.71 -10.85 11.60
C LEU A 199 -12.07 -10.79 10.90
N GLU A 200 -13.01 -9.94 11.36
CA GLU A 200 -14.28 -9.71 10.69
C GLU A 200 -14.07 -9.05 9.32
N MET A 201 -13.18 -8.04 9.22
CA MET A 201 -12.84 -7.42 7.93
C MET A 201 -12.21 -8.42 6.96
N MET A 202 -11.29 -9.26 7.45
CA MET A 202 -10.66 -10.30 6.63
C MET A 202 -11.66 -11.33 6.07
N ARG A 203 -12.78 -11.57 6.74
CA ARG A 203 -13.85 -12.45 6.24
C ARG A 203 -14.80 -11.78 5.24
N ASN A 204 -14.71 -10.45 5.07
CA ASN A 204 -15.63 -9.65 4.28
C ASN A 204 -14.91 -8.75 3.26
N LEU A 205 -13.71 -9.13 2.81
CA LEU A 205 -12.95 -8.38 1.80
C LEU A 205 -13.67 -8.34 0.46
N ASP A 206 -14.43 -9.38 0.11
CA ASP A 206 -15.29 -9.47 -1.07
C ASP A 206 -16.26 -8.29 -1.17
N LYS A 207 -16.78 -7.81 -0.05
CA LYS A 207 -17.67 -6.65 0.01
C LYS A 207 -16.96 -5.34 -0.36
N LEU A 208 -15.69 -5.22 0.01
CA LEU A 208 -14.87 -4.07 -0.40
C LEU A 208 -14.54 -4.16 -1.90
N VAL A 209 -14.15 -5.35 -2.38
CA VAL A 209 -13.89 -5.61 -3.81
C VAL A 209 -15.13 -5.32 -4.67
N SER A 210 -16.34 -5.59 -4.14
CA SER A 210 -17.61 -5.33 -4.85
C SER A 210 -17.91 -3.85 -5.10
N LEU A 211 -17.13 -2.92 -4.50
CA LEU A 211 -17.22 -1.48 -4.82
C LEU A 211 -16.66 -1.16 -6.21
N GLY A 212 -15.96 -2.10 -6.87
CA GLY A 212 -15.48 -1.97 -8.24
C GLY A 212 -14.13 -1.25 -8.40
N TYR A 213 -13.46 -0.94 -7.31
CA TYR A 213 -12.09 -0.40 -7.28
C TYR A 213 -11.08 -1.50 -6.95
N PRO A 214 -9.83 -1.41 -7.45
CA PRO A 214 -8.78 -2.32 -7.00
C PRO A 214 -8.53 -2.19 -5.50
N VAL A 215 -8.27 -3.34 -4.85
CA VAL A 215 -8.06 -3.42 -3.41
C VAL A 215 -6.63 -3.82 -3.10
N LEU A 216 -5.93 -2.98 -2.33
CA LEU A 216 -4.66 -3.27 -1.67
C LEU A 216 -4.92 -3.91 -0.30
N LEU A 217 -4.33 -5.05 -0.03
CA LEU A 217 -4.37 -5.71 1.28
C LEU A 217 -2.99 -5.63 1.96
N ALA A 218 -2.93 -4.95 3.09
CA ALA A 218 -1.72 -4.75 3.89
C ALA A 218 -1.84 -5.46 5.25
N THR A 219 -1.50 -6.74 5.32
CA THR A 219 -1.55 -7.56 6.55
C THR A 219 -0.18 -7.97 7.08
N SER A 220 0.89 -7.69 6.31
CA SER A 220 2.24 -8.19 6.57
C SER A 220 2.72 -7.88 7.99
N ARG A 221 3.04 -8.93 8.74
CA ARG A 221 3.57 -8.92 10.11
C ARG A 221 2.69 -8.18 11.14
N LYS A 222 1.42 -7.88 10.82
CA LYS A 222 0.53 -7.09 11.70
C LYS A 222 0.16 -7.83 12.99
N SER A 223 -0.24 -7.06 14.02
CA SER A 223 -0.56 -7.56 15.35
C SER A 223 -1.68 -8.61 15.37
N MET A 224 -2.63 -8.53 14.43
CA MET A 224 -3.67 -9.55 14.26
C MET A 224 -3.07 -10.95 14.13
N ILE A 225 -2.03 -11.13 13.30
CA ILE A 225 -1.33 -12.40 13.11
C ILE A 225 -0.62 -12.81 14.42
N GLY A 226 0.07 -11.85 15.06
CA GLY A 226 0.76 -12.10 16.31
C GLY A 226 -0.17 -12.52 17.44
N HIS A 227 -1.37 -11.94 17.55
CA HIS A 227 -2.34 -12.32 18.55
C HIS A 227 -2.95 -13.72 18.31
N VAL A 228 -3.11 -14.13 17.04
CA VAL A 228 -3.66 -15.46 16.71
C VAL A 228 -2.62 -16.56 16.91
N LEU A 229 -1.36 -16.29 16.53
CA LEU A 229 -0.31 -17.31 16.52
C LEU A 229 0.60 -17.27 17.76
N ASP A 230 0.47 -16.22 18.59
CA ASP A 230 1.37 -15.93 19.72
C ASP A 230 2.85 -15.80 19.29
N LEU A 231 3.10 -15.05 18.19
CA LEU A 231 4.41 -14.92 17.58
C LEU A 231 4.91 -13.48 17.51
N PRO A 232 6.23 -13.24 17.66
CA PRO A 232 6.84 -11.93 17.43
C PRO A 232 6.80 -11.54 15.94
N PRO A 233 6.93 -10.25 15.57
CA PRO A 233 6.83 -9.79 14.18
C PRO A 233 7.76 -10.49 13.19
N SER A 234 8.95 -10.94 13.61
CA SER A 234 9.92 -11.63 12.77
C SER A 234 9.50 -13.05 12.36
N GLU A 235 8.52 -13.64 13.08
CA GLU A 235 8.08 -15.03 12.88
C GLU A 235 6.64 -15.12 12.33
N ARG A 236 6.17 -14.07 11.62
CA ARG A 236 4.79 -14.00 11.10
C ARG A 236 4.67 -14.21 9.59
N VAL A 237 5.67 -14.82 8.96
CA VAL A 237 5.69 -15.01 7.49
C VAL A 237 4.55 -15.93 7.04
N GLU A 238 4.38 -17.09 7.69
CA GLU A 238 3.31 -18.05 7.35
C GLU A 238 1.91 -17.47 7.62
N GLY A 239 1.75 -16.74 8.73
CA GLY A 239 0.49 -16.05 9.04
C GLY A 239 0.21 -14.93 8.03
N THR A 240 1.24 -14.22 7.57
CA THR A 240 1.12 -13.24 6.48
C THR A 240 0.67 -13.94 5.20
N ALA A 241 1.31 -15.05 4.82
CA ALA A 241 0.95 -15.83 3.64
C ALA A 241 -0.52 -16.30 3.67
N ALA A 242 -0.97 -16.83 4.82
CA ALA A 242 -2.36 -17.26 5.00
C ALA A 242 -3.36 -16.09 4.81
N THR A 243 -3.06 -14.91 5.36
CA THR A 243 -3.93 -13.73 5.19
C THR A 243 -3.94 -13.23 3.75
N ILE A 244 -2.82 -13.28 3.04
CA ILE A 244 -2.70 -12.92 1.62
C ILE A 244 -3.47 -13.90 0.75
N CYS A 245 -3.35 -15.21 0.98
CA CYS A 245 -4.13 -16.22 0.25
C CYS A 245 -5.64 -15.95 0.37
N ASN A 246 -6.11 -15.69 1.61
CA ASN A 246 -7.51 -15.34 1.85
C ASN A 246 -7.93 -14.05 1.10
N GLY A 247 -7.09 -13.03 1.08
CA GLY A 247 -7.37 -11.78 0.37
C GLY A 247 -7.44 -11.97 -1.14
N ILE A 248 -6.48 -12.68 -1.74
CA ILE A 248 -6.44 -12.98 -3.18
C ILE A 248 -7.67 -13.80 -3.59
N GLN A 249 -8.06 -14.78 -2.79
CA GLN A 249 -9.25 -15.60 -3.05
C GLN A 249 -10.54 -14.76 -3.01
N GLN A 250 -10.61 -13.73 -2.17
CA GLN A 250 -11.73 -12.79 -2.11
C GLN A 250 -11.64 -11.67 -3.15
N GLY A 251 -10.61 -11.67 -4.02
CA GLY A 251 -10.49 -10.75 -5.14
C GLY A 251 -9.63 -9.51 -4.89
N CYS A 252 -8.83 -9.45 -3.81
CA CYS A 252 -7.83 -8.40 -3.66
C CYS A 252 -6.78 -8.50 -4.77
N GLN A 253 -6.44 -7.36 -5.39
CA GLN A 253 -5.58 -7.32 -6.57
C GLN A 253 -4.14 -6.94 -6.25
N MET A 254 -3.88 -6.36 -5.09
CA MET A 254 -2.55 -5.93 -4.65
C MET A 254 -2.32 -6.31 -3.19
N VAL A 255 -1.09 -6.66 -2.85
CA VAL A 255 -0.68 -6.95 -1.47
C VAL A 255 0.56 -6.16 -1.09
N ARG A 256 0.57 -5.56 0.11
CA ARG A 256 1.68 -4.75 0.63
C ARG A 256 2.43 -5.53 1.70
N VAL A 257 3.72 -5.80 1.46
CA VAL A 257 4.47 -6.82 2.20
C VAL A 257 5.92 -6.42 2.52
N HIS A 258 6.44 -6.94 3.65
CA HIS A 258 7.86 -6.87 4.02
C HIS A 258 8.66 -8.00 3.35
N ASP A 259 8.12 -9.21 3.36
CA ASP A 259 8.78 -10.45 2.90
C ASP A 259 8.43 -10.70 1.43
N VAL A 260 8.99 -9.84 0.54
CA VAL A 260 8.63 -9.81 -0.89
C VAL A 260 8.78 -11.17 -1.56
N LYS A 261 9.92 -11.84 -1.37
CA LYS A 261 10.24 -13.11 -2.03
C LYS A 261 9.23 -14.21 -1.72
N GLU A 262 8.90 -14.37 -0.44
CA GLU A 262 7.97 -15.38 0.04
C GLU A 262 6.55 -15.07 -0.43
N MET A 263 6.15 -13.79 -0.35
CA MET A 263 4.80 -13.36 -0.71
C MET A 263 4.59 -13.32 -2.22
N ALA A 264 5.59 -12.99 -3.03
CA ALA A 264 5.52 -13.10 -4.48
C ALA A 264 5.29 -14.55 -4.94
N ARG A 265 5.97 -15.51 -4.31
CA ARG A 265 5.76 -16.94 -4.59
C ARG A 265 4.38 -17.41 -4.15
N THR A 266 3.92 -16.95 -2.98
CA THR A 266 2.57 -17.24 -2.46
C THR A 266 1.49 -16.71 -3.40
N ALA A 267 1.59 -15.44 -3.81
CA ALA A 267 0.65 -14.81 -4.74
C ALA A 267 0.64 -15.52 -6.10
N LYS A 268 1.82 -15.84 -6.65
CA LYS A 268 1.94 -16.57 -7.92
C LYS A 268 1.25 -17.94 -7.84
N MET A 269 1.37 -18.66 -6.73
CA MET A 269 0.69 -19.94 -6.55
C MET A 269 -0.83 -19.76 -6.46
N MET A 270 -1.29 -18.73 -5.73
CA MET A 270 -2.72 -18.42 -5.65
C MET A 270 -3.29 -17.99 -7.00
N ASP A 271 -2.58 -17.18 -7.78
CA ASP A 271 -2.99 -16.77 -9.12
C ASP A 271 -3.15 -17.98 -10.04
N ALA A 272 -2.23 -18.93 -9.98
CA ALA A 272 -2.31 -20.19 -10.73
C ALA A 272 -3.55 -21.02 -10.34
N LEU A 273 -3.83 -21.14 -9.03
CA LEU A 273 -5.02 -21.85 -8.53
C LEU A 273 -6.34 -21.19 -8.96
N LEU A 274 -6.33 -19.87 -9.15
CA LEU A 274 -7.48 -19.09 -9.58
C LEU A 274 -7.57 -18.91 -11.10
N GLY A 275 -6.66 -19.51 -11.87
CA GLY A 275 -6.62 -19.43 -13.34
C GLY A 275 -6.19 -18.05 -13.86
N LYS A 276 -5.46 -17.26 -13.08
CA LYS A 276 -4.84 -16.02 -13.52
C LYS A 276 -3.43 -16.29 -14.07
N GLY A 277 -3.08 -15.60 -15.18
CA GLY A 277 -1.76 -15.73 -15.82
C GLY A 277 -1.66 -16.94 -16.77
N ASP A 278 -0.56 -16.97 -17.54
CA ASP A 278 -0.25 -18.04 -18.49
C ASP A 278 0.57 -19.14 -17.80
N PHE A 279 -0.12 -20.09 -17.17
CA PHE A 279 0.48 -21.28 -16.54
C PHE A 279 0.31 -22.54 -17.41
N ASN A 280 0.23 -22.37 -18.71
CA ASN A 280 0.20 -23.48 -19.67
C ASN A 280 1.59 -24.14 -19.68
N GLY A 281 1.70 -25.30 -18.98
CA GLY A 281 2.87 -26.16 -18.98
C GLY A 281 3.13 -26.80 -20.31
#